data_6600839212a1600dda13d684037713eb
#
_entry.id   6600839212a1600dda13d684037713eb
#
_cell.length_a   1.000
_cell.length_b   1.000
_cell.length_c   1.000
_cell.angle_alpha   90.00
_cell.angle_beta   90.00
_cell.angle_gamma   90.00
#
_symmetry.space_group_name_H-M   'P 1'
#
loop_
_entity.id
_entity.type
_entity.pdbx_description
1 polymer ?
#
loop_
_entity_poly.entity_id
_entity_poly.type
_entity_poly.pdbx_seq_one_letter_code
_entity_poly.pdbx_strand_id
1 'polypeptide(L)'
;EILGKELGIHTYRDLLEYFPYKYVDRTKLYLISELSQDMPFVQIKGKILSYEEVEMGKRKKRIVAHVTDGHGVVDIVWFNGTKYIYQNYQINKEYIIFGKPNYFNGRFQFTHPDIDDAGQLQLNDMGLQPFYITTERMKKAGITSRAVERMTKMLISKLTEPLEDTLPPFITSHLHLISRDAAMRKIHYPKSVDDTQRARVRLKFEELFYVQL
;
A
#
# COMPACT_ATOMS: atom_id res chain seq x y z
N GLU A 1 -11.88 7.86 16.45
CA GLU A 1 -13.27 7.37 16.63
C GLU A 1 -13.64 6.26 15.63
N ILE A 2 -13.41 6.44 14.31
CA ILE A 2 -13.75 5.40 13.30
C ILE A 2 -12.91 4.14 13.48
N LEU A 3 -11.60 4.25 13.68
CA LEU A 3 -10.72 3.09 13.89
C LEU A 3 -11.15 2.25 15.11
N GLY A 4 -11.57 2.92 16.19
CA GLY A 4 -12.09 2.23 17.38
C GLY A 4 -13.39 1.47 17.10
N LYS A 5 -14.34 2.09 16.38
CA LYS A 5 -15.63 1.48 16.07
C LYS A 5 -15.55 0.34 15.06
N GLU A 6 -14.70 0.46 14.07
CA GLU A 6 -14.64 -0.48 12.93
C GLU A 6 -13.59 -1.60 13.11
N LEU A 7 -12.51 -1.32 13.82
CA LEU A 7 -11.36 -2.23 13.98
C LEU A 7 -10.98 -2.50 15.43
N GLY A 8 -11.63 -1.87 16.41
CA GLY A 8 -11.25 -1.99 17.81
C GLY A 8 -9.91 -1.32 18.17
N ILE A 9 -9.40 -0.43 17.32
CA ILE A 9 -8.13 0.27 17.53
C ILE A 9 -8.38 1.52 18.34
N HIS A 10 -8.04 1.50 19.63
CA HIS A 10 -8.23 2.61 20.58
C HIS A 10 -6.91 3.24 21.03
N THR A 11 -5.82 2.48 20.97
CA THR A 11 -4.49 2.89 21.45
C THR A 11 -3.44 2.80 20.33
N TYR A 12 -2.28 3.39 20.56
CA TYR A 12 -1.11 3.24 19.70
C TYR A 12 -0.61 1.79 19.64
N ARG A 13 -0.77 1.06 20.75
CA ARG A 13 -0.44 -0.35 20.81
C ARG A 13 -1.35 -1.16 19.88
N ASP A 14 -2.66 -0.94 19.93
CA ASP A 14 -3.60 -1.64 19.06
C ASP A 14 -3.27 -1.39 17.57
N LEU A 15 -2.82 -0.16 17.23
CA LEU A 15 -2.41 0.17 15.87
C LEU A 15 -1.12 -0.58 15.47
N LEU A 16 -0.15 -0.73 16.37
CA LEU A 16 1.06 -1.52 16.11
C LEU A 16 0.76 -3.02 16.02
N GLU A 17 -0.23 -3.50 16.75
CA GLU A 17 -0.65 -4.91 16.71
C GLU A 17 -1.66 -5.18 15.58
N TYR A 18 -2.08 -4.16 14.83
CA TYR A 18 -2.92 -4.31 13.66
C TYR A 18 -2.07 -4.65 12.42
N PHE A 19 -1.85 -5.94 12.20
CA PHE A 19 -0.92 -6.43 11.17
C PHE A 19 -1.52 -6.41 9.77
N PRO A 20 -0.68 -6.20 8.73
CA PRO A 20 -1.11 -6.31 7.35
C PRO A 20 -1.45 -7.76 6.99
N TYR A 21 -2.54 -7.96 6.24
CA TYR A 21 -2.98 -9.29 5.83
C TYR A 21 -2.23 -9.82 4.60
N LYS A 22 -1.70 -8.92 3.78
CA LYS A 22 -0.87 -9.25 2.61
C LYS A 22 0.14 -8.16 2.31
N TYR A 23 1.12 -8.51 1.47
CA TYR A 23 2.09 -7.58 0.90
C TYR A 23 2.03 -7.65 -0.61
N VAL A 24 2.30 -6.52 -1.25
CA VAL A 24 2.45 -6.43 -2.70
C VAL A 24 3.84 -5.90 -3.00
N ASP A 25 4.53 -6.62 -3.88
CA ASP A 25 5.87 -6.25 -4.31
C ASP A 25 5.80 -5.03 -5.24
N ARG A 26 6.45 -3.94 -4.83
CA ARG A 26 6.60 -2.70 -5.61
C ARG A 26 8.03 -2.48 -6.09
N THR A 27 8.87 -3.51 -6.05
CA THR A 27 10.26 -3.38 -6.52
C THR A 27 10.36 -3.34 -8.04
N LYS A 28 9.38 -3.93 -8.75
CA LYS A 28 9.39 -4.03 -10.20
C LYS A 28 8.51 -2.95 -10.83
N LEU A 29 9.13 -2.17 -11.72
CA LEU A 29 8.44 -1.30 -12.67
C LEU A 29 8.23 -2.07 -13.97
N TYR A 30 7.00 -2.11 -14.45
CA TYR A 30 6.65 -2.71 -15.75
C TYR A 30 6.55 -1.62 -16.81
N LEU A 31 6.93 -1.94 -18.03
CA LEU A 31 6.60 -1.11 -19.18
C LEU A 31 5.11 -1.29 -19.53
N ILE A 32 4.51 -0.26 -20.11
CA ILE A 32 3.11 -0.34 -20.57
C ILE A 32 2.94 -1.44 -21.63
N SER A 33 3.95 -1.66 -22.47
CA SER A 33 3.98 -2.74 -23.46
C SER A 33 4.04 -4.16 -22.87
N GLU A 34 4.44 -4.30 -21.58
CA GLU A 34 4.49 -5.60 -20.89
C GLU A 34 3.16 -5.96 -20.21
N LEU A 35 2.17 -5.06 -20.19
CA LEU A 35 0.90 -5.29 -19.52
C LEU A 35 0.10 -6.42 -20.18
N SER A 36 -0.49 -7.28 -19.36
CA SER A 36 -1.42 -8.34 -19.77
C SER A 36 -2.66 -8.39 -18.89
N GLN A 37 -3.74 -9.02 -19.37
CA GLN A 37 -5.03 -9.04 -18.67
C GLN A 37 -5.00 -9.83 -17.34
N ASP A 38 -4.12 -10.82 -17.24
CA ASP A 38 -4.03 -11.70 -16.08
C ASP A 38 -3.06 -11.21 -15.02
N MET A 39 -2.45 -10.03 -15.23
CA MET A 39 -1.52 -9.48 -14.25
C MET A 39 -2.23 -9.13 -12.94
N PRO A 40 -1.56 -9.39 -11.79
CA PRO A 40 -2.00 -8.90 -10.49
C PRO A 40 -1.83 -7.37 -10.44
N PHE A 41 -1.79 -6.79 -9.25
CA PHE A 41 -1.40 -5.40 -9.08
C PHE A 41 0.04 -5.20 -9.57
N VAL A 42 0.24 -4.23 -10.43
CA VAL A 42 1.53 -3.88 -11.03
C VAL A 42 1.83 -2.41 -10.85
N GLN A 43 3.10 -2.05 -10.99
CA GLN A 43 3.56 -0.68 -10.93
C GLN A 43 4.17 -0.29 -12.28
N ILE A 44 3.75 0.85 -12.79
CA ILE A 44 4.31 1.46 -13.99
C ILE A 44 4.79 2.88 -13.67
N LYS A 45 5.77 3.36 -14.44
CA LYS A 45 6.16 4.76 -14.44
C LYS A 45 5.68 5.39 -15.73
N GLY A 46 4.98 6.52 -15.65
CA GLY A 46 4.47 7.17 -16.84
C GLY A 46 4.19 8.65 -16.65
N LYS A 47 4.08 9.34 -17.76
CA LYS A 47 3.79 10.78 -17.86
C LYS A 47 2.35 10.99 -18.32
N ILE A 48 1.60 11.84 -17.63
CA ILE A 48 0.25 12.23 -18.05
C ILE A 48 0.36 13.12 -19.30
N LEU A 49 -0.29 12.71 -20.38
CA LEU A 49 -0.36 13.44 -21.64
C LEU A 49 -1.52 14.43 -21.69
N SER A 50 -2.70 13.95 -21.31
CA SER A 50 -3.95 14.70 -21.39
C SER A 50 -5.02 14.12 -20.49
N TYR A 51 -6.10 14.88 -20.33
CA TYR A 51 -7.31 14.46 -19.65
C TYR A 51 -8.50 14.50 -20.58
N GLU A 52 -9.42 13.57 -20.40
CA GLU A 52 -10.72 13.54 -21.05
C GLU A 52 -11.81 13.42 -19.97
N GLU A 53 -12.87 14.25 -20.08
CA GLU A 53 -14.07 14.09 -19.28
C GLU A 53 -15.13 13.34 -20.09
N VAL A 54 -15.56 12.19 -19.60
CA VAL A 54 -16.60 11.38 -20.24
C VAL A 54 -17.87 11.43 -19.42
N GLU A 55 -18.98 11.88 -20.03
CA GLU A 55 -20.29 11.88 -19.39
C GLU A 55 -20.85 10.46 -19.29
N MET A 56 -21.30 10.07 -18.09
CA MET A 56 -21.91 8.78 -17.80
C MET A 56 -23.39 8.94 -17.40
N GLY A 57 -24.22 9.45 -18.33
CA GLY A 57 -25.65 9.67 -18.07
C GLY A 57 -25.91 10.87 -17.15
N LYS A 58 -27.16 11.01 -16.65
CA LYS A 58 -27.58 12.20 -15.89
C LYS A 58 -26.65 12.52 -14.71
N ARG A 59 -25.81 13.58 -14.85
CA ARG A 59 -24.96 14.21 -13.82
C ARG A 59 -23.75 13.40 -13.32
N LYS A 60 -23.38 12.28 -13.94
CA LYS A 60 -22.15 11.56 -13.55
C LYS A 60 -21.09 11.74 -14.63
N LYS A 61 -19.90 12.18 -14.21
CA LYS A 61 -18.72 12.31 -15.07
C LYS A 61 -17.63 11.39 -14.56
N ARG A 62 -16.89 10.78 -15.47
CA ARG A 62 -15.61 10.14 -15.17
C ARG A 62 -14.49 10.95 -15.80
N ILE A 63 -13.35 10.97 -15.15
CA ILE A 63 -12.11 11.53 -15.72
C ILE A 63 -11.27 10.36 -16.19
N VAL A 64 -10.72 10.52 -17.37
CA VAL A 64 -9.74 9.62 -17.96
C VAL A 64 -8.47 10.43 -18.18
N ALA A 65 -7.34 9.99 -17.61
CA ALA A 65 -6.04 10.52 -17.93
C ALA A 65 -5.31 9.53 -18.86
N HIS A 66 -4.78 10.03 -19.96
CA HIS A 66 -3.94 9.27 -20.87
C HIS A 66 -2.49 9.36 -20.41
N VAL A 67 -1.87 8.23 -20.16
CA VAL A 67 -0.51 8.14 -19.60
C VAL A 67 0.38 7.34 -20.51
N THR A 68 1.61 7.80 -20.73
CA THR A 68 2.62 7.11 -21.54
C THR A 68 3.94 6.96 -20.78
N ASP A 69 4.64 5.86 -21.07
CA ASP A 69 6.03 5.61 -20.68
C ASP A 69 6.99 5.75 -21.89
N GLY A 70 6.46 6.18 -23.06
CA GLY A 70 7.18 6.23 -24.32
C GLY A 70 7.11 4.94 -25.14
N HIS A 71 6.66 3.82 -24.56
CA HIS A 71 6.53 2.51 -25.22
C HIS A 71 5.06 2.10 -25.43
N GLY A 72 4.13 2.80 -24.75
CA GLY A 72 2.70 2.55 -24.87
C GLY A 72 1.88 3.67 -24.25
N VAL A 73 0.55 3.47 -24.28
CA VAL A 73 -0.41 4.38 -23.64
C VAL A 73 -1.41 3.56 -22.84
N VAL A 74 -1.68 3.99 -21.60
CA VAL A 74 -2.72 3.45 -20.74
C VAL A 74 -3.65 4.54 -20.28
N ASP A 75 -4.85 4.16 -19.88
CA ASP A 75 -5.84 5.08 -19.33
C ASP A 75 -5.92 4.93 -17.80
N ILE A 76 -5.97 6.05 -17.10
CA ILE A 76 -6.31 6.08 -15.68
C ILE A 76 -7.71 6.65 -15.54
N VAL A 77 -8.60 5.90 -14.88
CA VAL A 77 -10.02 6.24 -14.80
C VAL A 77 -10.43 6.51 -13.36
N TRP A 78 -11.07 7.68 -13.16
CA TRP A 78 -11.71 8.04 -11.89
C TRP A 78 -13.19 8.36 -12.12
N PHE A 79 -14.02 7.80 -11.26
CA PHE A 79 -15.49 8.03 -11.30
C PHE A 79 -15.94 9.16 -10.38
N ASN A 80 -15.08 9.66 -9.50
CA ASN A 80 -15.38 10.72 -8.53
C ASN A 80 -14.14 11.59 -8.27
N GLY A 81 -14.34 12.79 -7.71
CA GLY A 81 -13.23 13.62 -7.22
C GLY A 81 -12.55 14.48 -8.29
N THR A 82 -13.28 14.95 -9.31
CA THR A 82 -12.74 15.70 -10.46
C THR A 82 -11.82 16.86 -10.09
N LYS A 83 -12.22 17.70 -9.13
CA LYS A 83 -11.38 18.85 -8.69
C LYS A 83 -10.06 18.41 -8.08
N TYR A 84 -10.09 17.36 -7.25
CA TYR A 84 -8.90 16.81 -6.60
C TYR A 84 -7.89 16.27 -7.62
N ILE A 85 -8.35 15.64 -8.69
CA ILE A 85 -7.49 15.01 -9.70
C ILE A 85 -6.67 16.06 -10.44
N TYR A 86 -7.30 17.10 -10.95
CA TYR A 86 -6.61 18.19 -11.66
C TYR A 86 -5.66 19.01 -10.76
N GLN A 87 -5.97 19.10 -9.46
CA GLN A 87 -5.10 19.82 -8.51
C GLN A 87 -3.84 19.05 -8.17
N ASN A 88 -3.92 17.72 -8.12
CA ASN A 88 -2.82 16.88 -7.63
C ASN A 88 -1.98 16.26 -8.74
N TYR A 89 -2.54 16.07 -9.93
CA TYR A 89 -1.83 15.42 -11.03
C TYR A 89 -1.72 16.35 -12.22
N GLN A 90 -0.49 16.68 -12.60
CA GLN A 90 -0.17 17.65 -13.63
C GLN A 90 0.15 16.97 -14.96
N ILE A 91 -0.27 17.59 -16.08
CA ILE A 91 0.13 17.18 -17.43
C ILE A 91 1.65 17.34 -17.58
N ASN A 92 2.26 16.47 -18.34
CA ASN A 92 3.70 16.40 -18.63
C ASN A 92 4.59 16.08 -17.41
N LYS A 93 4.01 15.74 -16.26
CA LYS A 93 4.75 15.28 -15.08
C LYS A 93 4.74 13.76 -15.01
N GLU A 94 5.85 13.17 -14.53
CA GLU A 94 6.01 11.73 -14.34
C GLU A 94 5.48 11.29 -12.99
N TYR A 95 4.78 10.17 -13.01
CA TYR A 95 4.19 9.53 -11.83
C TYR A 95 4.49 8.04 -11.81
N ILE A 96 4.54 7.49 -10.61
CA ILE A 96 4.49 6.05 -10.37
C ILE A 96 3.03 5.69 -10.12
N ILE A 97 2.49 4.81 -10.96
CA ILE A 97 1.09 4.40 -10.94
C ILE A 97 1.05 2.94 -10.54
N PHE A 98 0.33 2.64 -9.46
CA PHE A 98 0.18 1.30 -8.94
C PHE A 98 -1.29 0.88 -8.91
N GLY A 99 -1.61 -0.24 -9.55
CA GLY A 99 -2.98 -0.74 -9.64
C GLY A 99 -3.06 -2.08 -10.34
N LYS A 100 -4.29 -2.59 -10.46
CA LYS A 100 -4.57 -3.76 -11.29
C LYS A 100 -4.90 -3.30 -12.70
N PRO A 101 -4.17 -3.72 -13.73
CA PRO A 101 -4.50 -3.40 -15.10
C PRO A 101 -5.77 -4.14 -15.52
N ASN A 102 -6.67 -3.45 -16.19
CA ASN A 102 -7.84 -4.01 -16.82
C ASN A 102 -7.83 -3.64 -18.30
N TYR A 103 -8.24 -4.55 -19.18
CA TYR A 103 -8.32 -4.28 -20.61
C TYR A 103 -9.74 -3.89 -20.97
N PHE A 104 -9.90 -2.71 -21.56
CA PHE A 104 -11.22 -2.18 -21.94
C PHE A 104 -11.11 -1.31 -23.19
N ASN A 105 -12.01 -1.52 -24.16
CA ASN A 105 -12.07 -0.78 -25.43
C ASN A 105 -10.70 -0.69 -26.16
N GLY A 106 -9.96 -1.80 -26.22
CA GLY A 106 -8.70 -1.84 -26.98
C GLY A 106 -7.48 -1.30 -26.23
N ARG A 107 -7.61 -0.87 -24.96
CA ARG A 107 -6.51 -0.33 -24.14
C ARG A 107 -6.51 -0.89 -22.73
N PHE A 108 -5.33 -0.91 -22.13
CA PHE A 108 -5.23 -1.12 -20.70
C PHE A 108 -5.65 0.13 -19.92
N GLN A 109 -6.37 -0.07 -18.83
CA GLN A 109 -6.77 1.00 -17.92
C GLN A 109 -6.53 0.61 -16.47
N PHE A 110 -6.26 1.59 -15.63
CA PHE A 110 -6.22 1.49 -14.18
C PHE A 110 -7.38 2.28 -13.59
N THR A 111 -8.20 1.62 -12.78
CA THR A 111 -9.35 2.26 -12.12
C THR A 111 -8.98 2.64 -10.70
N HIS A 112 -9.03 3.93 -10.38
CA HIS A 112 -8.66 4.47 -9.08
C HIS A 112 -7.32 3.94 -8.56
N PRO A 113 -6.22 4.00 -9.35
CA PRO A 113 -4.92 3.52 -8.88
C PRO A 113 -4.36 4.41 -7.79
N ASP A 114 -3.37 3.88 -7.07
CA ASP A 114 -2.47 4.71 -6.27
C ASP A 114 -1.49 5.42 -7.21
N ILE A 115 -1.30 6.73 -6.99
CA ILE A 115 -0.40 7.55 -7.81
C ILE A 115 0.52 8.32 -6.89
N ASP A 116 1.82 8.16 -7.11
CA ASP A 116 2.88 8.85 -6.41
C ASP A 116 3.70 9.70 -7.38
N ASP A 117 4.21 10.82 -6.91
CA ASP A 117 5.13 11.66 -7.67
C ASP A 117 6.46 10.92 -7.87
N ALA A 118 6.85 10.69 -9.13
CA ALA A 118 8.08 9.96 -9.42
C ALA A 118 9.35 10.66 -8.92
N GLY A 119 9.32 11.99 -8.79
CA GLY A 119 10.45 12.78 -8.27
C GLY A 119 10.57 12.75 -6.74
N GLN A 120 9.53 12.35 -6.03
CA GLN A 120 9.51 12.28 -4.56
C GLN A 120 9.74 10.87 -4.01
N LEU A 121 9.63 9.85 -4.86
CA LEU A 121 9.84 8.47 -4.45
C LEU A 121 11.35 8.19 -4.32
N GLN A 122 11.78 7.91 -3.09
CA GLN A 122 13.12 7.38 -2.87
C GLN A 122 13.14 5.88 -3.22
N LEU A 123 14.23 5.40 -3.79
CA LEU A 123 14.44 3.97 -4.10
C LEU A 123 14.22 3.06 -2.87
N ASN A 124 14.39 3.59 -1.66
CA ASN A 124 14.13 2.88 -0.40
C ASN A 124 12.62 2.69 -0.10
N ASP A 125 11.73 3.39 -0.80
CA ASP A 125 10.27 3.20 -0.67
C ASP A 125 9.74 2.14 -1.64
N MET A 126 10.59 1.63 -2.53
CA MET A 126 10.30 0.49 -3.41
C MET A 126 10.57 -0.81 -2.67
N GLY A 127 9.55 -1.37 -2.07
CA GLY A 127 9.63 -2.62 -1.31
C GLY A 127 8.30 -3.36 -1.30
N LEU A 128 8.18 -4.25 -0.34
CA LEU A 128 6.91 -4.93 -0.08
C LEU A 128 5.95 -3.97 0.62
N GLN A 129 4.95 -3.50 -0.10
CA GLN A 129 3.91 -2.64 0.48
C GLN A 129 2.92 -3.46 1.31
N PRO A 130 2.71 -3.10 2.57
CA PRO A 130 1.71 -3.75 3.42
C PRO A 130 0.28 -3.32 3.04
N PHE A 131 -0.63 -4.28 3.04
CA PHE A 131 -2.06 -4.04 2.87
C PHE A 131 -2.81 -4.39 4.15
N TYR A 132 -3.61 -3.42 4.63
CA TYR A 132 -4.43 -3.53 5.82
C TYR A 132 -5.90 -3.71 5.44
N ILE A 133 -6.62 -4.50 6.22
CA ILE A 133 -8.07 -4.64 6.07
C ILE A 133 -8.72 -3.30 6.38
N THR A 134 -9.69 -2.90 5.56
CA THR A 134 -10.49 -1.68 5.77
C THR A 134 -11.93 -1.95 5.44
N THR A 135 -12.84 -1.38 6.23
CA THR A 135 -14.28 -1.52 5.99
C THR A 135 -14.76 -0.49 4.97
N GLU A 136 -15.94 -0.71 4.41
CA GLU A 136 -16.54 0.26 3.48
C GLU A 136 -16.82 1.63 4.15
N ARG A 137 -17.12 1.64 5.47
CA ARG A 137 -17.30 2.88 6.23
C ARG A 137 -16.00 3.66 6.36
N MET A 138 -14.90 2.95 6.61
CA MET A 138 -13.56 3.56 6.65
C MET A 138 -13.19 4.18 5.30
N LYS A 139 -13.42 3.45 4.21
CA LYS A 139 -13.15 3.96 2.85
C LYS A 139 -13.96 5.21 2.52
N LYS A 140 -15.26 5.23 2.88
CA LYS A 140 -16.12 6.42 2.72
C LYS A 140 -15.62 7.63 3.53
N ALA A 141 -14.97 7.39 4.66
CA ALA A 141 -14.34 8.42 5.49
C ALA A 141 -12.90 8.77 5.05
N GLY A 142 -12.41 8.24 3.93
CA GLY A 142 -11.06 8.47 3.43
C GLY A 142 -9.97 7.65 4.11
N ILE A 143 -10.34 6.69 4.97
CA ILE A 143 -9.38 5.81 5.66
C ILE A 143 -9.20 4.53 4.83
N THR A 144 -8.26 4.59 3.92
CA THR A 144 -7.85 3.45 3.09
C THR A 144 -6.70 2.67 3.75
N SER A 145 -6.36 1.49 3.20
CA SER A 145 -5.17 0.73 3.60
C SER A 145 -3.90 1.61 3.64
N ARG A 146 -3.75 2.50 2.66
CA ARG A 146 -2.61 3.44 2.60
C ARG A 146 -2.65 4.50 3.70
N ALA A 147 -3.84 4.90 4.15
CA ALA A 147 -3.96 5.80 5.30
C ALA A 147 -3.51 5.09 6.60
N VAL A 148 -3.89 3.82 6.78
CA VAL A 148 -3.43 3.00 7.91
C VAL A 148 -1.91 2.81 7.85
N GLU A 149 -1.36 2.47 6.68
CA GLU A 149 0.09 2.38 6.45
C GLU A 149 0.82 3.64 6.90
N ARG A 150 0.36 4.82 6.45
CA ARG A 150 0.98 6.11 6.85
C ARG A 150 0.93 6.36 8.35
N MET A 151 -0.21 6.04 8.99
CA MET A 151 -0.34 6.17 10.45
C MET A 151 0.63 5.25 11.18
N THR A 152 0.76 4.00 10.76
CA THR A 152 1.69 3.03 11.35
C THR A 152 3.16 3.45 11.12
N LYS A 153 3.48 3.96 9.91
CA LYS A 153 4.82 4.48 9.58
C LYS A 153 5.19 5.66 10.49
N MET A 154 4.27 6.60 10.65
CA MET A 154 4.47 7.73 11.55
C MET A 154 4.66 7.27 12.99
N LEU A 155 3.87 6.31 13.45
CA LEU A 155 3.97 5.78 14.81
C LEU A 155 5.33 5.10 15.03
N ILE A 156 5.75 4.21 14.14
CA ILE A 156 7.04 3.51 14.22
C ILE A 156 8.21 4.49 14.16
N SER A 157 8.12 5.55 13.36
CA SER A 157 9.18 6.56 13.27
C SER A 157 9.34 7.39 14.55
N LYS A 158 8.30 7.44 15.38
CA LYS A 158 8.31 8.16 16.67
C LYS A 158 8.72 7.27 17.85
N LEU A 159 8.87 5.98 17.66
CA LEU A 159 9.39 5.08 18.69
C LEU A 159 10.90 5.32 18.86
N THR A 160 11.26 6.06 19.89
CA THR A 160 12.66 6.39 20.23
C THR A 160 13.38 5.24 20.91
N GLU A 161 12.64 4.42 21.66
CA GLU A 161 13.17 3.25 22.36
C GLU A 161 12.71 1.96 21.69
N PRO A 162 13.55 0.90 21.70
CA PRO A 162 13.15 -0.42 21.23
C PRO A 162 11.98 -0.96 22.06
N LEU A 163 11.09 -1.68 21.40
CA LEU A 163 10.02 -2.41 22.10
C LEU A 163 10.65 -3.54 22.93
N GLU A 164 10.32 -3.58 24.22
CA GLU A 164 10.79 -4.63 25.13
C GLU A 164 10.41 -6.03 24.61
N ASP A 165 11.34 -6.95 24.78
CA ASP A 165 11.10 -8.35 24.41
C ASP A 165 10.26 -9.03 25.49
N THR A 166 9.26 -9.76 25.04
CA THR A 166 8.31 -10.46 25.93
C THR A 166 8.71 -11.91 26.18
N LEU A 167 9.57 -12.49 25.31
CA LEU A 167 10.05 -13.85 25.44
C LEU A 167 11.38 -13.88 26.21
N PRO A 168 11.60 -14.91 27.05
CA PRO A 168 12.87 -15.10 27.70
C PRO A 168 14.04 -15.22 26.73
N PRO A 169 15.22 -14.64 27.04
CA PRO A 169 16.37 -14.63 26.13
C PRO A 169 16.84 -16.02 25.68
N PHE A 170 16.73 -17.04 26.55
CA PHE A 170 17.11 -18.40 26.20
C PHE A 170 16.25 -18.99 25.09
N ILE A 171 14.94 -18.64 25.04
CA ILE A 171 14.01 -19.08 23.98
C ILE A 171 14.35 -18.40 22.66
N THR A 172 14.51 -17.08 22.68
CA THR A 172 14.83 -16.32 21.45
C THR A 172 16.17 -16.75 20.88
N SER A 173 17.17 -17.01 21.71
CA SER A 173 18.48 -17.50 21.28
C SER A 173 18.43 -18.92 20.73
N HIS A 174 17.77 -19.84 21.44
CA HIS A 174 17.69 -21.26 21.03
C HIS A 174 16.95 -21.44 19.70
N LEU A 175 15.88 -20.68 19.50
CA LEU A 175 15.05 -20.76 18.29
C LEU A 175 15.47 -19.75 17.21
N HIS A 176 16.58 -19.01 17.40
CA HIS A 176 17.07 -17.99 16.48
C HIS A 176 16.00 -16.96 16.06
N LEU A 177 15.13 -16.57 17.02
CA LEU A 177 14.09 -15.59 16.78
C LEU A 177 14.69 -14.18 16.82
N ILE A 178 14.18 -13.32 15.94
CA ILE A 178 14.49 -11.88 15.99
C ILE A 178 13.81 -11.23 17.21
N SER A 179 14.31 -10.07 17.64
CA SER A 179 13.71 -9.32 18.74
C SER A 179 12.28 -8.88 18.40
N ARG A 180 11.47 -8.60 19.42
CA ARG A 180 10.11 -8.10 19.26
C ARG A 180 10.08 -6.78 18.48
N ASP A 181 10.99 -5.84 18.80
CA ASP A 181 11.12 -4.58 18.08
C ASP A 181 11.42 -4.79 16.59
N ALA A 182 12.39 -5.65 16.28
CA ALA A 182 12.71 -5.98 14.89
C ALA A 182 11.53 -6.64 14.17
N ALA A 183 10.78 -7.53 14.83
CA ALA A 183 9.62 -8.19 14.26
C ALA A 183 8.49 -7.19 13.95
N MET A 184 8.20 -6.28 14.91
CA MET A 184 7.18 -5.25 14.73
C MET A 184 7.52 -4.29 13.58
N ARG A 185 8.77 -3.86 13.46
CA ARG A 185 9.21 -3.00 12.35
C ARG A 185 9.14 -3.73 11.01
N LYS A 186 9.61 -4.99 10.96
CA LYS A 186 9.65 -5.79 9.74
C LYS A 186 8.29 -6.27 9.27
N ILE A 187 7.32 -6.51 10.17
CA ILE A 187 5.96 -6.88 9.78
C ILE A 187 5.23 -5.72 9.10
N HIS A 188 5.51 -4.48 9.48
CA HIS A 188 4.90 -3.29 8.87
C HIS A 188 5.71 -2.76 7.68
N TYR A 189 7.03 -2.84 7.72
CA TYR A 189 7.95 -2.29 6.68
C TYR A 189 9.05 -3.30 6.32
N PRO A 190 8.68 -4.42 5.70
CA PRO A 190 9.66 -5.41 5.27
C PRO A 190 10.45 -4.89 4.07
N LYS A 191 11.76 -5.13 4.09
CA LYS A 191 12.64 -4.88 2.94
C LYS A 191 12.70 -6.07 1.99
N SER A 192 12.31 -7.26 2.45
CA SER A 192 12.35 -8.50 1.70
C SER A 192 11.25 -9.47 2.15
N VAL A 193 11.03 -10.52 1.35
CA VAL A 193 10.13 -11.63 1.73
C VAL A 193 10.64 -12.34 2.99
N ASP A 194 11.97 -12.49 3.15
CA ASP A 194 12.58 -13.07 4.35
C ASP A 194 12.24 -12.26 5.61
N ASP A 195 12.27 -10.93 5.53
CA ASP A 195 11.85 -10.06 6.64
C ASP A 195 10.43 -10.37 7.10
N THR A 196 9.49 -10.54 6.16
CA THR A 196 8.10 -10.87 6.50
C THR A 196 7.98 -12.24 7.14
N GLN A 197 8.72 -13.22 6.66
CA GLN A 197 8.70 -14.58 7.22
C GLN A 197 9.26 -14.61 8.64
N ARG A 198 10.43 -14.02 8.88
CA ARG A 198 11.06 -13.95 10.21
C ARG A 198 10.17 -13.20 11.20
N ALA A 199 9.58 -12.08 10.79
CA ALA A 199 8.65 -11.33 11.63
C ALA A 199 7.41 -12.17 11.98
N ARG A 200 6.79 -12.84 11.01
CA ARG A 200 5.64 -13.72 11.24
C ARG A 200 5.96 -14.88 12.17
N VAL A 201 7.11 -15.54 11.98
CA VAL A 201 7.53 -16.65 12.85
C VAL A 201 7.65 -16.15 14.29
N ARG A 202 8.32 -15.00 14.50
CA ARG A 202 8.50 -14.42 15.84
C ARG A 202 7.19 -14.07 16.50
N LEU A 203 6.29 -13.38 15.80
CA LEU A 203 5.01 -12.92 16.36
C LEU A 203 4.04 -14.08 16.60
N LYS A 204 3.95 -15.05 15.68
CA LYS A 204 3.13 -16.25 15.88
C LYS A 204 3.64 -17.12 17.01
N PHE A 205 4.97 -17.27 17.13
CA PHE A 205 5.53 -18.03 18.25
C PHE A 205 5.17 -17.37 19.59
N GLU A 206 5.31 -16.05 19.68
CA GLU A 206 4.93 -15.30 20.88
C GLU A 206 3.45 -15.50 21.25
N GLU A 207 2.55 -15.36 20.30
CA GLU A 207 1.12 -15.57 20.51
C GLU A 207 0.82 -16.98 21.02
N LEU A 208 1.34 -18.00 20.34
CA LEU A 208 1.14 -19.40 20.73
C LEU A 208 1.76 -19.73 22.08
N PHE A 209 2.92 -19.18 22.39
CA PHE A 209 3.61 -19.38 23.66
C PHE A 209 2.75 -18.90 24.83
N TYR A 210 2.16 -17.71 24.72
CA TYR A 210 1.30 -17.17 25.78
C TYR A 210 -0.09 -17.78 25.84
N VAL A 211 -0.58 -18.37 24.78
CA VAL A 211 -1.86 -19.11 24.80
C VAL A 211 -1.72 -20.46 25.51
N GLN A 212 -0.51 -21.03 25.53
CA GLN A 212 -0.25 -22.36 26.14
C GLN A 212 0.31 -22.29 27.57
N LEU A 213 0.57 -21.12 28.12
CA LEU A 213 0.93 -20.89 29.52
C LEU A 213 -0.30 -20.75 30.39
#